data_5a0d4e0f89ed28a50f9fdf74734c1154
#
_entry.id   5a0d4e0f89ed28a50f9fdf74734c1154
#
_cell.length_a   1.000
_cell.length_b   1.000
_cell.length_c   1.000
_cell.angle_alpha   90.00
_cell.angle_beta   90.00
_cell.angle_gamma   90.00
#
_symmetry.space_group_name_H-M   'P 1'
#
loop_
_entity.id
_entity.type
_entity.pdbx_description
1 polymer ?
#
loop_
_entity_poly.entity_id
_entity_poly.type
_entity_poly.pdbx_seq_one_letter_code
_entity_poly.pdbx_strand_id
1 'polypeptide(L)'
;MKYLWIALAAGGLVAGCGVENKTENPQQVAESAAPSVMLNTQVSAPVAKKVPHEMTAHGVTRNDNYYWMRDDSRTDEEILSHLEQENSYVETVLAPLKKNREALYEELVSRIEKDDSTVPVLDNGYWYYTSYSGENEYPIYLRKPSLDAEPQVLLDANRMSEGHDYFSIGSYAVSSNNKLLAYSEDTLSRRIYTVYVKSLESEEKLDDVLEGTSGSVVWAN
;
A
#
# COMPACT_ATOMS: atom_id res chain seq x y z
N MET A 1 -29.13 -65.13 20.64
CA MET A 1 -30.28 -65.64 19.86
C MET A 1 -30.09 -65.10 18.44
N LYS A 2 -29.55 -65.94 17.53
CA LYS A 2 -30.27 -66.79 16.56
C LYS A 2 -31.25 -65.91 15.73
N TYR A 3 -31.10 -65.67 14.46
CA TYR A 3 -31.27 -66.43 13.21
C TYR A 3 -31.24 -65.40 12.07
N LEU A 4 -31.08 -65.55 10.82
CA LEU A 4 -30.85 -66.62 9.86
C LEU A 4 -30.95 -65.99 8.45
N TRP A 5 -30.19 -66.47 7.58
CA TRP A 5 -30.12 -66.32 6.13
C TRP A 5 -31.43 -66.26 5.37
N ILE A 6 -31.48 -65.52 4.24
CA ILE A 6 -32.01 -66.03 2.96
C ILE A 6 -31.33 -65.30 1.80
N ALA A 7 -30.69 -66.10 0.92
CA ALA A 7 -30.23 -65.67 -0.40
C ALA A 7 -31.39 -65.85 -1.40
N LEU A 8 -31.54 -64.95 -2.32
CA LEU A 8 -32.27 -65.21 -3.57
C LEU A 8 -31.48 -64.62 -4.74
N ALA A 9 -31.02 -65.52 -5.59
CA ALA A 9 -30.48 -65.29 -6.92
C ALA A 9 -31.62 -65.09 -7.89
N ALA A 10 -31.61 -64.05 -8.70
CA ALA A 10 -32.39 -63.96 -9.92
C ALA A 10 -31.53 -63.33 -10.99
N GLY A 11 -31.17 -64.13 -11.96
CA GLY A 11 -30.43 -63.73 -13.16
C GLY A 11 -31.32 -62.89 -14.09
N GLY A 12 -30.74 -61.89 -14.69
CA GLY A 12 -31.28 -61.11 -15.78
C GLY A 12 -30.17 -60.77 -16.74
N LEU A 13 -30.11 -61.47 -17.87
CA LEU A 13 -29.29 -61.02 -19.00
C LEU A 13 -29.84 -59.75 -19.58
N VAL A 14 -29.05 -58.68 -19.57
CA VAL A 14 -29.28 -57.51 -20.40
C VAL A 14 -28.04 -57.26 -21.25
N ALA A 15 -28.20 -57.42 -22.56
CA ALA A 15 -27.22 -57.04 -23.55
C ALA A 15 -26.97 -55.55 -23.48
N GLY A 16 -25.82 -55.12 -22.95
CA GLY A 16 -25.37 -53.77 -22.93
C GLY A 16 -24.45 -53.46 -24.10
N CYS A 17 -24.81 -52.45 -24.87
CA CYS A 17 -23.98 -51.84 -25.90
C CYS A 17 -22.61 -51.50 -25.35
N GLY A 18 -21.57 -51.94 -26.03
CA GLY A 18 -20.20 -51.56 -25.72
C GLY A 18 -19.99 -50.05 -25.92
N VAL A 19 -19.75 -49.34 -24.82
CA VAL A 19 -19.13 -48.03 -24.85
C VAL A 19 -17.62 -48.31 -24.71
N GLU A 20 -16.92 -48.14 -25.81
CA GLU A 20 -15.44 -48.06 -25.74
C GLU A 20 -15.07 -46.89 -24.86
N ASN A 21 -14.66 -47.16 -23.64
CA ASN A 21 -13.91 -46.23 -22.85
C ASN A 21 -12.54 -46.00 -23.52
N LYS A 22 -12.47 -45.01 -24.39
CA LYS A 22 -11.19 -44.38 -24.69
C LYS A 22 -10.67 -43.81 -23.38
N THR A 23 -9.75 -44.50 -22.76
CA THR A 23 -8.80 -43.91 -21.82
C THR A 23 -8.03 -42.83 -22.57
N GLU A 24 -8.53 -41.61 -22.54
CA GLU A 24 -7.71 -40.46 -22.88
C GLU A 24 -6.59 -40.44 -21.86
N ASN A 25 -5.42 -40.77 -22.35
CA ASN A 25 -4.15 -40.53 -21.70
C ASN A 25 -4.14 -39.07 -21.23
N PRO A 26 -3.99 -38.78 -19.94
CA PRO A 26 -3.82 -37.36 -19.53
C PRO A 26 -2.56 -36.89 -20.25
N GLN A 27 -2.76 -36.09 -21.29
CA GLN A 27 -1.68 -35.34 -21.88
C GLN A 27 -0.96 -34.66 -20.72
N GLN A 28 0.26 -35.09 -20.47
CA GLN A 28 1.23 -34.29 -19.74
C GLN A 28 1.18 -32.88 -20.38
N VAL A 29 0.50 -31.97 -19.72
CA VAL A 29 0.71 -30.55 -19.94
C VAL A 29 2.18 -30.40 -19.61
N ALA A 30 3.00 -30.31 -20.64
CA ALA A 30 4.39 -29.95 -20.49
C ALA A 30 4.34 -28.60 -19.78
N GLU A 31 4.62 -28.63 -18.49
CA GLU A 31 4.86 -27.46 -17.70
C GLU A 31 6.03 -26.75 -18.37
N SER A 32 5.72 -25.78 -19.22
CA SER A 32 6.68 -24.90 -19.82
C SER A 32 7.38 -24.22 -18.64
N ALA A 33 8.51 -24.80 -18.23
CA ALA A 33 9.37 -24.20 -17.24
C ALA A 33 9.66 -22.77 -17.73
N ALA A 34 9.04 -21.79 -17.09
CA ALA A 34 9.36 -20.41 -17.35
C ALA A 34 10.89 -20.28 -17.28
N PRO A 35 11.53 -19.59 -18.23
CA PRO A 35 12.97 -19.46 -18.24
C PRO A 35 13.40 -18.94 -16.86
N SER A 36 14.17 -19.71 -16.13
CA SER A 36 14.69 -19.32 -14.83
C SER A 36 15.65 -18.16 -15.07
N VAL A 37 15.17 -16.94 -14.84
CA VAL A 37 16.02 -15.74 -14.90
C VAL A 37 16.96 -15.83 -13.69
N MET A 38 18.25 -16.06 -13.98
CA MET A 38 19.25 -16.16 -12.93
C MET A 38 19.67 -14.74 -12.50
N LEU A 39 19.62 -14.50 -11.19
CA LEU A 39 20.14 -13.26 -10.60
C LEU A 39 21.65 -13.16 -10.84
N ASN A 40 22.15 -11.93 -10.94
CA ASN A 40 23.58 -11.70 -11.01
C ASN A 40 24.21 -11.81 -9.61
N THR A 41 24.72 -12.99 -9.27
CA THR A 41 25.34 -13.29 -7.98
C THR A 41 26.88 -13.12 -7.99
N GLN A 42 27.46 -12.55 -9.06
CA GLN A 42 28.91 -12.37 -9.18
C GLN A 42 29.41 -11.11 -8.49
N VAL A 43 28.51 -10.30 -7.91
CA VAL A 43 28.85 -9.07 -7.18
C VAL A 43 28.83 -9.32 -5.68
N SER A 44 29.76 -8.68 -4.97
CA SER A 44 29.79 -8.75 -3.51
C SER A 44 28.93 -7.67 -2.88
N ALA A 45 28.15 -8.04 -1.88
CA ALA A 45 27.38 -7.07 -1.10
C ALA A 45 28.32 -6.09 -0.36
N PRO A 46 27.94 -4.83 -0.20
CA PRO A 46 28.63 -3.90 0.66
C PRO A 46 28.69 -4.42 2.11
N VAL A 47 29.72 -4.02 2.85
CA VAL A 47 29.88 -4.42 4.24
C VAL A 47 29.91 -3.19 5.13
N ALA A 48 28.88 -3.04 5.96
CA ALA A 48 28.85 -1.97 6.94
C ALA A 48 29.96 -2.11 7.97
N LYS A 49 30.67 -1.00 8.26
CA LYS A 49 31.66 -0.98 9.32
C LYS A 49 31.02 -1.23 10.69
N LYS A 50 31.78 -1.83 11.60
CA LYS A 50 31.36 -2.02 12.99
C LYS A 50 32.04 -0.99 13.89
N VAL A 51 31.23 -0.13 14.50
CA VAL A 51 31.68 0.88 15.47
C VAL A 51 30.96 0.61 16.80
N PRO A 52 31.62 0.07 17.83
CA PRO A 52 30.96 -0.22 19.10
C PRO A 52 30.32 1.02 19.71
N HIS A 53 29.06 0.92 20.08
CA HIS A 53 28.31 1.95 20.80
C HIS A 53 27.56 1.32 21.97
N GLU A 54 27.98 1.64 23.19
CA GLU A 54 27.33 1.13 24.39
C GLU A 54 26.15 1.99 24.81
N MET A 55 25.04 1.33 25.10
CA MET A 55 23.82 1.94 25.61
C MET A 55 23.39 1.24 26.88
N THR A 56 23.18 2.00 27.95
CA THR A 56 22.67 1.46 29.21
C THR A 56 21.25 2.00 29.47
N ALA A 57 20.30 1.09 29.65
CA ALA A 57 18.93 1.42 30.06
C ALA A 57 18.42 0.39 31.05
N HIS A 58 17.74 0.83 32.10
CA HIS A 58 17.17 -0.04 33.16
C HIS A 58 18.19 -1.02 33.78
N GLY A 59 19.46 -0.60 33.92
CA GLY A 59 20.52 -1.43 34.49
C GLY A 59 21.10 -2.50 33.54
N VAL A 60 20.68 -2.52 32.27
CA VAL A 60 21.21 -3.43 31.23
C VAL A 60 22.05 -2.64 30.23
N THR A 61 23.28 -3.05 30.02
CA THR A 61 24.15 -2.48 28.98
C THR A 61 24.11 -3.35 27.74
N ARG A 62 23.89 -2.71 26.59
CA ARG A 62 23.90 -3.32 25.25
C ARG A 62 24.94 -2.62 24.39
N ASN A 63 25.56 -3.35 23.48
CA ASN A 63 26.45 -2.78 22.47
C ASN A 63 25.80 -2.88 21.11
N ASP A 64 25.66 -1.73 20.43
CA ASP A 64 25.16 -1.65 19.05
C ASP A 64 26.33 -1.21 18.15
N ASN A 65 26.80 -2.13 17.32
CA ASN A 65 27.89 -1.86 16.39
C ASN A 65 27.51 -1.00 15.19
N TYR A 66 26.21 -0.78 14.98
CA TYR A 66 25.65 -0.09 13.83
C TYR A 66 24.89 1.19 14.19
N TYR A 67 24.97 1.62 15.45
CA TYR A 67 24.33 2.86 15.91
C TYR A 67 24.76 4.10 15.12
N TRP A 68 25.97 4.09 14.53
CA TRP A 68 26.46 5.14 13.66
C TRP A 68 25.62 5.36 12.40
N MET A 69 24.81 4.38 11.97
CA MET A 69 23.88 4.51 10.86
C MET A 69 22.66 5.38 11.18
N ARG A 70 22.48 5.80 12.42
CA ARG A 70 21.42 6.69 12.82
C ARG A 70 21.81 8.13 12.52
N ASP A 71 21.19 8.70 11.49
CA ASP A 71 21.27 10.12 11.16
C ASP A 71 19.88 10.69 10.98
N ASP A 72 19.37 11.40 11.99
CA ASP A 72 18.05 12.02 11.97
C ASP A 72 18.01 13.22 11.01
N SER A 73 19.17 13.82 10.67
CA SER A 73 19.29 14.90 9.68
C SER A 73 19.27 14.42 8.23
N ARG A 74 19.67 13.16 8.01
CA ARG A 74 19.86 12.56 6.68
C ARG A 74 20.87 13.30 5.80
N THR A 75 21.94 13.80 6.41
CA THR A 75 22.97 14.58 5.73
C THR A 75 24.39 14.01 5.91
N ASP A 76 24.55 12.95 6.70
CA ASP A 76 25.84 12.31 6.88
C ASP A 76 26.29 11.61 5.60
N GLU A 77 27.38 12.13 5.01
CA GLU A 77 27.91 11.67 3.72
C GLU A 77 28.36 10.21 3.75
N GLU A 78 28.87 9.72 4.89
CA GLU A 78 29.32 8.34 5.01
C GLU A 78 28.13 7.38 5.00
N ILE A 79 27.04 7.72 5.70
CA ILE A 79 25.81 6.94 5.69
C ILE A 79 25.18 6.95 4.31
N LEU A 80 25.04 8.13 3.70
CA LEU A 80 24.48 8.27 2.36
C LEU A 80 25.28 7.47 1.32
N SER A 81 26.61 7.53 1.37
CA SER A 81 27.46 6.74 0.48
C SER A 81 27.29 5.24 0.67
N HIS A 82 27.12 4.76 1.91
CA HIS A 82 26.87 3.35 2.16
C HIS A 82 25.51 2.91 1.60
N LEU A 83 24.46 3.71 1.79
CA LEU A 83 23.13 3.43 1.23
C LEU A 83 23.14 3.40 -0.31
N GLU A 84 23.91 4.29 -0.95
CA GLU A 84 24.07 4.28 -2.40
C GLU A 84 24.78 3.02 -2.91
N GLN A 85 25.79 2.53 -2.18
CA GLN A 85 26.44 1.26 -2.50
C GLN A 85 25.47 0.07 -2.38
N GLU A 86 24.62 0.05 -1.35
CA GLU A 86 23.59 -0.99 -1.17
C GLU A 86 22.58 -0.95 -2.32
N ASN A 87 22.10 0.23 -2.71
CA ASN A 87 21.20 0.40 -3.85
C ASN A 87 21.84 -0.09 -5.16
N SER A 88 23.10 0.31 -5.42
CA SER A 88 23.84 -0.11 -6.61
C SER A 88 24.06 -1.62 -6.66
N TYR A 89 24.31 -2.25 -5.50
CA TYR A 89 24.40 -3.70 -5.38
C TYR A 89 23.07 -4.37 -5.76
N VAL A 90 21.94 -3.91 -5.20
CA VAL A 90 20.61 -4.43 -5.50
C VAL A 90 20.27 -4.29 -6.97
N GLU A 91 20.50 -3.11 -7.57
CA GLU A 91 20.28 -2.89 -8.99
C GLU A 91 21.09 -3.85 -9.86
N THR A 92 22.36 -4.08 -9.51
CA THR A 92 23.23 -4.99 -10.26
C THR A 92 22.78 -6.44 -10.16
N VAL A 93 22.37 -6.89 -8.96
CA VAL A 93 21.86 -8.25 -8.73
C VAL A 93 20.56 -8.47 -9.48
N LEU A 94 19.66 -7.49 -9.49
CA LEU A 94 18.34 -7.56 -10.10
C LEU A 94 18.29 -7.15 -11.58
N ALA A 95 19.42 -6.69 -12.15
CA ALA A 95 19.47 -6.24 -13.56
C ALA A 95 18.88 -7.25 -14.56
N PRO A 96 19.10 -8.58 -14.44
CA PRO A 96 18.47 -9.53 -15.35
C PRO A 96 16.95 -9.57 -15.32
N LEU A 97 16.33 -9.10 -14.21
CA LEU A 97 14.87 -9.06 -14.03
C LEU A 97 14.24 -7.77 -14.54
N LYS A 98 15.02 -6.76 -14.95
CA LYS A 98 14.51 -5.43 -15.29
C LYS A 98 13.35 -5.48 -16.28
N LYS A 99 13.51 -6.19 -17.40
CA LYS A 99 12.48 -6.33 -18.43
C LYS A 99 11.19 -6.99 -17.89
N ASN A 100 11.32 -8.01 -17.05
CA ASN A 100 10.16 -8.69 -16.47
C ASN A 100 9.43 -7.79 -15.47
N ARG A 101 10.17 -7.01 -14.68
CA ARG A 101 9.61 -6.05 -13.74
C ARG A 101 8.85 -4.93 -14.46
N GLU A 102 9.43 -4.40 -15.54
CA GLU A 102 8.79 -3.39 -16.37
C GLU A 102 7.48 -3.92 -16.97
N ALA A 103 7.51 -5.10 -17.58
CA ALA A 103 6.31 -5.70 -18.18
C ALA A 103 5.22 -5.99 -17.11
N LEU A 104 5.61 -6.48 -15.93
CA LEU A 104 4.68 -6.71 -14.83
C LEU A 104 4.10 -5.40 -14.29
N TYR A 105 4.92 -4.37 -14.18
CA TYR A 105 4.47 -3.03 -13.77
C TYR A 105 3.42 -2.47 -14.74
N GLU A 106 3.70 -2.51 -16.03
CA GLU A 106 2.77 -2.05 -17.06
C GLU A 106 1.45 -2.85 -17.04
N GLU A 107 1.53 -4.17 -16.86
CA GLU A 107 0.35 -5.02 -16.72
C GLU A 107 -0.49 -4.64 -15.50
N LEU A 108 0.13 -4.45 -14.33
CA LEU A 108 -0.57 -4.08 -13.10
C LEU A 108 -1.22 -2.70 -13.22
N VAL A 109 -0.48 -1.71 -13.73
CA VAL A 109 -0.99 -0.33 -13.93
C VAL A 109 -2.15 -0.31 -14.92
N SER A 110 -2.10 -1.12 -15.99
CA SER A 110 -3.17 -1.19 -16.99
C SER A 110 -4.51 -1.70 -16.45
N ARG A 111 -4.50 -2.34 -15.26
CA ARG A 111 -5.71 -2.86 -14.59
C ARG A 111 -6.35 -1.85 -13.62
N ILE A 112 -5.67 -0.73 -13.36
CA ILE A 112 -6.15 0.29 -12.44
C ILE A 112 -7.07 1.23 -13.21
N GLU A 113 -8.29 1.41 -12.72
CA GLU A 113 -9.18 2.47 -13.20
C GLU A 113 -8.61 3.82 -12.75
N LYS A 114 -8.40 4.73 -13.69
CA LYS A 114 -7.76 6.02 -13.40
C LYS A 114 -8.73 7.08 -12.89
N ASP A 115 -9.97 7.01 -13.38
CA ASP A 115 -11.06 7.87 -12.92
C ASP A 115 -11.97 7.05 -11.99
N ASP A 116 -11.62 7.01 -10.71
CA ASP A 116 -12.30 6.18 -9.72
C ASP A 116 -12.69 6.97 -8.47
N SER A 117 -13.68 6.48 -7.76
CA SER A 117 -14.12 7.06 -6.50
C SER A 117 -14.55 6.01 -5.50
N THR A 118 -14.33 6.29 -4.22
CA THR A 118 -14.89 5.46 -3.15
C THR A 118 -16.41 5.57 -3.10
N VAL A 119 -17.07 4.55 -2.56
CA VAL A 119 -18.51 4.63 -2.27
C VAL A 119 -18.77 5.74 -1.25
N PRO A 120 -19.68 6.69 -1.52
CA PRO A 120 -19.99 7.75 -0.57
C PRO A 120 -20.57 7.20 0.74
N VAL A 121 -20.07 7.71 1.87
CA VAL A 121 -20.50 7.35 3.23
C VAL A 121 -21.22 8.55 3.85
N LEU A 122 -22.42 8.32 4.38
CA LEU A 122 -23.19 9.35 5.07
C LEU A 122 -22.66 9.54 6.50
N ASP A 123 -22.25 10.75 6.80
CA ASP A 123 -21.88 11.18 8.15
C ASP A 123 -22.33 12.61 8.39
N ASN A 124 -22.91 12.88 9.55
CA ASN A 124 -23.37 14.20 10.00
C ASN A 124 -24.09 15.05 8.92
N GLY A 125 -24.97 14.41 8.14
CA GLY A 125 -25.80 15.07 7.11
C GLY A 125 -25.12 15.31 5.77
N TYR A 126 -23.90 14.84 5.57
CA TYR A 126 -23.19 14.90 4.30
C TYR A 126 -22.69 13.52 3.87
N TRP A 127 -22.58 13.32 2.56
CA TRP A 127 -21.98 12.14 1.93
C TRP A 127 -20.51 12.44 1.63
N TYR A 128 -19.60 11.71 2.26
CA TYR A 128 -18.16 11.84 2.10
C TYR A 128 -17.60 10.77 1.18
N TYR A 129 -16.71 11.14 0.30
CA TYR A 129 -16.01 10.21 -0.59
C TYR A 129 -14.69 10.80 -1.08
N THR A 130 -13.87 9.94 -1.64
CA THR A 130 -12.59 10.30 -2.24
C THR A 130 -12.65 9.97 -3.72
N SER A 131 -12.09 10.83 -4.56
CA SER A 131 -12.02 10.62 -6.02
C SER A 131 -10.59 10.76 -6.50
N TYR A 132 -10.26 9.96 -7.50
CA TYR A 132 -9.06 10.08 -8.31
C TYR A 132 -9.47 10.50 -9.73
N SER A 133 -8.65 11.28 -10.41
CA SER A 133 -8.96 11.76 -11.75
C SER A 133 -7.74 11.71 -12.64
N GLY A 134 -7.85 10.98 -13.74
CA GLY A 134 -6.83 10.87 -14.78
C GLY A 134 -5.49 10.35 -14.29
N GLU A 135 -4.43 11.08 -14.61
CA GLU A 135 -3.06 10.75 -14.25
C GLU A 135 -2.61 11.38 -12.91
N ASN A 136 -3.55 11.95 -12.16
CA ASN A 136 -3.24 12.58 -10.88
C ASN A 136 -2.79 11.54 -9.85
N GLU A 137 -1.73 11.86 -9.12
CA GLU A 137 -1.13 10.96 -8.13
C GLU A 137 -1.92 10.92 -6.82
N TYR A 138 -2.52 12.05 -6.45
CA TYR A 138 -3.17 12.23 -5.14
C TYR A 138 -4.69 12.25 -5.26
N PRO A 139 -5.39 11.86 -4.17
CA PRO A 139 -6.85 11.94 -4.10
C PRO A 139 -7.37 13.36 -3.93
N ILE A 140 -8.64 13.53 -4.34
CA ILE A 140 -9.46 14.69 -4.00
C ILE A 140 -10.49 14.21 -2.97
N TYR A 141 -10.56 14.88 -1.81
CA TYR A 141 -11.51 14.61 -0.75
C TYR A 141 -12.74 15.50 -0.90
N LEU A 142 -13.90 14.89 -0.92
CA LEU A 142 -15.15 15.52 -1.31
C LEU A 142 -16.26 15.23 -0.31
N ARG A 143 -17.24 16.15 -0.22
CA ARG A 143 -18.52 15.90 0.42
C ARG A 143 -19.68 16.51 -0.37
N LYS A 144 -20.90 15.99 -0.19
CA LYS A 144 -22.13 16.53 -0.78
C LYS A 144 -23.33 16.34 0.15
N PRO A 145 -24.31 17.25 0.15
CA PRO A 145 -25.46 17.17 1.05
C PRO A 145 -26.47 16.08 0.63
N SER A 146 -26.47 15.68 -0.62
CA SER A 146 -27.24 14.55 -1.15
C SER A 146 -26.47 13.87 -2.27
N LEU A 147 -26.87 12.66 -2.65
CA LEU A 147 -26.18 11.90 -3.70
C LEU A 147 -26.22 12.58 -5.07
N ASP A 148 -27.25 13.38 -5.33
CA ASP A 148 -27.44 14.09 -6.60
C ASP A 148 -26.95 15.55 -6.58
N ALA A 149 -26.43 16.03 -5.43
CA ALA A 149 -25.92 17.39 -5.31
C ALA A 149 -24.49 17.51 -5.85
N GLU A 150 -24.15 18.73 -6.28
CA GLU A 150 -22.77 19.07 -6.63
C GLU A 150 -21.85 18.90 -5.42
N PRO A 151 -20.65 18.33 -5.62
CA PRO A 151 -19.73 18.12 -4.54
C PRO A 151 -19.02 19.40 -4.10
N GLN A 152 -18.78 19.52 -2.80
CA GLN A 152 -17.84 20.45 -2.22
C GLN A 152 -16.47 19.79 -2.07
N VAL A 153 -15.42 20.41 -2.59
CA VAL A 153 -14.05 19.95 -2.40
C VAL A 153 -13.61 20.31 -0.97
N LEU A 154 -13.27 19.31 -0.18
CA LEU A 154 -12.69 19.49 1.14
C LEU A 154 -11.19 19.75 1.03
N LEU A 155 -10.47 18.85 0.37
CA LEU A 155 -9.03 18.91 0.12
C LEU A 155 -8.74 18.38 -1.28
N ASP A 156 -7.98 19.13 -2.05
CA ASP A 156 -7.40 18.68 -3.30
C ASP A 156 -5.90 18.45 -3.07
N ALA A 157 -5.53 17.20 -2.82
CA ALA A 157 -4.16 16.86 -2.48
C ALA A 157 -3.19 17.06 -3.65
N ASN A 158 -3.66 17.09 -4.90
CA ASN A 158 -2.83 17.39 -6.06
C ASN A 158 -2.40 18.86 -6.07
N ARG A 159 -3.35 19.78 -5.84
CA ARG A 159 -3.04 21.21 -5.71
C ARG A 159 -2.19 21.53 -4.49
N MET A 160 -2.44 20.80 -3.38
CA MET A 160 -1.69 21.00 -2.13
C MET A 160 -0.25 20.47 -2.22
N SER A 161 0.02 19.49 -3.07
CA SER A 161 1.36 18.93 -3.28
C SER A 161 2.26 19.79 -4.16
N GLU A 162 1.72 20.79 -4.85
CA GLU A 162 2.50 21.65 -5.74
C GLU A 162 3.65 22.35 -5.01
N GLY A 163 4.87 22.17 -5.51
CA GLY A 163 6.09 22.76 -4.93
C GLY A 163 6.71 21.96 -3.79
N HIS A 164 6.20 20.77 -3.49
CA HIS A 164 6.77 19.84 -2.51
C HIS A 164 7.33 18.59 -3.20
N ASP A 165 8.52 18.14 -2.78
CA ASP A 165 9.12 16.88 -3.24
C ASP A 165 8.38 15.66 -2.69
N TYR A 166 7.64 15.85 -1.60
CA TYR A 166 6.81 14.84 -0.96
C TYR A 166 5.59 15.53 -0.35
N PHE A 167 4.43 14.87 -0.45
CA PHE A 167 3.20 15.34 0.15
C PHE A 167 2.34 14.17 0.64
N SER A 168 1.72 14.32 1.79
CA SER A 168 0.76 13.33 2.32
C SER A 168 -0.23 13.99 3.27
N ILE A 169 -1.52 13.69 3.10
CA ILE A 169 -2.56 13.99 4.08
C ILE A 169 -2.58 12.86 5.11
N GLY A 170 -2.37 13.20 6.39
CA GLY A 170 -2.41 12.24 7.48
C GLY A 170 -3.84 11.85 7.86
N SER A 171 -4.65 12.82 8.16
CA SER A 171 -6.10 12.66 8.38
C SER A 171 -6.82 14.00 8.25
N TYR A 172 -8.14 13.94 8.19
CA TYR A 172 -8.99 15.12 8.26
C TYR A 172 -10.27 14.83 9.06
N ALA A 173 -10.85 15.87 9.62
CA ALA A 173 -12.11 15.81 10.37
C ALA A 173 -12.91 17.10 10.18
N VAL A 174 -14.21 16.95 9.93
CA VAL A 174 -15.15 18.07 9.86
C VAL A 174 -15.76 18.29 11.25
N SER A 175 -15.88 19.56 11.66
CA SER A 175 -16.52 19.91 12.94
C SER A 175 -17.99 19.50 13.01
N SER A 176 -18.52 19.28 14.22
CA SER A 176 -19.90 18.84 14.44
C SER A 176 -20.96 19.77 13.84
N ASN A 177 -20.63 21.08 13.70
CA ASN A 177 -21.51 22.06 13.05
C ASN A 177 -21.30 22.17 11.52
N ASN A 178 -20.47 21.31 10.92
CA ASN A 178 -20.15 21.26 9.49
C ASN A 178 -19.46 22.52 8.90
N LYS A 179 -18.88 23.40 9.73
CA LYS A 179 -18.32 24.69 9.28
C LYS A 179 -16.81 24.72 9.17
N LEU A 180 -16.11 23.86 9.91
CA LEU A 180 -14.65 23.83 9.96
C LEU A 180 -14.13 22.47 9.52
N LEU A 181 -12.96 22.48 8.88
CA LEU A 181 -12.20 21.27 8.53
C LEU A 181 -10.83 21.38 9.21
N ALA A 182 -10.52 20.44 10.10
CA ALA A 182 -9.16 20.20 10.55
C ALA A 182 -8.52 19.14 9.68
N TYR A 183 -7.28 19.34 9.28
CA TYR A 183 -6.52 18.35 8.51
C TYR A 183 -5.03 18.43 8.84
N SER A 184 -4.31 17.33 8.58
CA SER A 184 -2.87 17.27 8.82
C SER A 184 -2.14 16.92 7.53
N GLU A 185 -0.96 17.53 7.32
CA GLU A 185 -0.11 17.27 6.17
C GLU A 185 1.34 17.02 6.59
N ASP A 186 2.04 16.13 5.87
CA ASP A 186 3.48 15.90 5.94
C ASP A 186 4.10 16.20 4.58
N THR A 187 5.03 17.15 4.56
CA THR A 187 5.76 17.57 3.35
C THR A 187 7.22 17.14 3.36
N LEU A 188 7.64 16.34 4.37
CA LEU A 188 9.03 15.93 4.58
C LEU A 188 9.25 14.41 4.52
N SER A 189 8.19 13.62 4.33
CA SER A 189 8.27 12.15 4.38
C SER A 189 8.80 11.59 5.71
N ARG A 190 8.46 12.26 6.82
CA ARG A 190 8.93 11.90 8.16
C ARG A 190 7.85 11.40 9.09
N ARG A 191 6.59 11.35 8.65
CA ARG A 191 5.42 11.08 9.49
C ARG A 191 5.32 12.06 10.68
N ILE A 192 5.82 13.26 10.48
CA ILE A 192 5.70 14.40 11.39
C ILE A 192 4.79 15.39 10.67
N TYR A 193 3.60 15.56 11.20
CA TYR A 193 2.54 16.30 10.53
C TYR A 193 2.36 17.67 11.16
N THR A 194 1.93 18.60 10.32
CA THR A 194 1.40 19.89 10.76
C THR A 194 -0.12 19.87 10.57
N VAL A 195 -0.85 20.26 11.62
CA VAL A 195 -2.31 20.36 11.59
C VAL A 195 -2.72 21.78 11.28
N TYR A 196 -3.66 21.92 10.37
CA TYR A 196 -4.30 23.18 9.99
C TYR A 196 -5.80 23.08 10.16
N VAL A 197 -6.44 24.24 10.32
CA VAL A 197 -7.88 24.38 10.31
C VAL A 197 -8.29 25.35 9.21
N LYS A 198 -9.35 25.04 8.46
CA LYS A 198 -9.94 25.96 7.49
C LYS A 198 -11.44 26.08 7.65
N SER A 199 -11.98 27.23 7.27
CA SER A 199 -13.41 27.45 7.10
C SER A 199 -13.93 26.74 5.84
N LEU A 200 -15.03 26.02 5.95
CA LEU A 200 -15.71 25.40 4.80
C LEU A 200 -16.68 26.36 4.10
N GLU A 201 -16.92 27.55 4.66
CA GLU A 201 -17.72 28.61 4.04
C GLU A 201 -16.86 29.55 3.20
N SER A 202 -15.71 30.03 3.75
CA SER A 202 -14.82 30.97 3.05
C SER A 202 -13.64 30.28 2.36
N GLU A 203 -13.41 29.00 2.63
CA GLU A 203 -12.27 28.19 2.18
C GLU A 203 -10.89 28.70 2.68
N GLU A 204 -10.88 29.69 3.55
CA GLU A 204 -9.66 30.26 4.11
C GLU A 204 -9.11 29.42 5.26
N LYS A 205 -7.78 29.26 5.30
CA LYS A 205 -7.06 28.71 6.46
C LYS A 205 -7.18 29.68 7.64
N LEU A 206 -7.40 29.15 8.83
CA LEU A 206 -7.30 29.89 10.07
C LEU A 206 -5.84 30.01 10.51
N ASP A 207 -5.56 30.93 11.43
CA ASP A 207 -4.21 31.16 11.95
C ASP A 207 -3.72 30.05 12.89
N ASP A 208 -4.62 29.15 13.31
CA ASP A 208 -4.30 28.02 14.19
C ASP A 208 -3.49 26.96 13.45
N VAL A 209 -2.24 26.75 13.89
CA VAL A 209 -1.31 25.77 13.33
C VAL A 209 -0.70 24.94 14.47
N LEU A 210 -0.71 23.62 14.35
CA LEU A 210 -0.08 22.70 15.32
C LEU A 210 0.98 21.87 14.60
N GLU A 211 2.24 22.12 14.91
CA GLU A 211 3.38 21.40 14.33
C GLU A 211 3.79 20.19 15.17
N GLY A 212 4.52 19.25 14.54
CA GLY A 212 5.14 18.12 15.23
C GLY A 212 4.14 17.07 15.73
N THR A 213 3.01 16.90 15.05
CA THR A 213 1.95 15.98 15.44
C THR A 213 2.10 14.59 14.79
N SER A 214 1.32 13.60 15.26
CA SER A 214 1.23 12.25 14.68
C SER A 214 0.33 12.15 13.44
N GLY A 215 -0.33 13.24 13.06
CA GLY A 215 -1.20 13.30 11.88
C GLY A 215 -2.67 12.96 12.12
N SER A 216 -3.06 12.42 13.27
CA SER A 216 -4.47 12.19 13.60
C SER A 216 -5.15 13.45 14.11
N VAL A 217 -6.34 13.77 13.61
CA VAL A 217 -7.16 14.90 14.08
C VAL A 217 -8.57 14.45 14.44
N VAL A 218 -9.08 14.95 15.55
CA VAL A 218 -10.46 14.76 16.01
C VAL A 218 -10.97 16.03 16.66
N TRP A 219 -12.26 16.32 16.50
CA TRP A 219 -12.90 17.42 17.19
C TRP A 219 -13.34 16.99 18.60
N ALA A 220 -13.11 17.83 19.59
CA ALA A 220 -13.75 17.69 20.89
C ALA A 220 -15.22 18.14 20.79
N ASN A 221 -16.12 17.41 21.44
CA ASN A 221 -17.54 17.74 21.52
C ASN A 221 -17.79 18.80 22.60
#